data_879091fb58d3ab511d6b8f3b7f181971
#
_entry.id   879091fb58d3ab511d6b8f3b7f181971
#
_cell.length_a   1.000
_cell.length_b   1.000
_cell.length_c   1.000
_cell.angle_alpha   90.00
_cell.angle_beta   90.00
_cell.angle_gamma   90.00
#
_symmetry.space_group_name_H-M   'P 1'
#
loop_
_entity.id
_entity.type
_entity.pdbx_description
1 polymer ?
#
loop_
_entity_poly.entity_id
_entity_poly.type
_entity_poly.pdbx_seq_one_letter_code
_entity_poly.pdbx_strand_id
1 'polypeptide(L)'
;MTDPELGGMDLTVVAVADSEPYVRLSAAMFDALPGRGHTVGLAVVRSPITPAPAQLRRAVADSGLADRRVPVLTLPELRRLVRRRVPDVVMLNCTARVTDALADILPTGRRRPVVVTTLPGPALPAGEHEWLHRARADLLVLHSLREVTAFAELGEKLGAGTEVALAGLPLPTARERRGGRPHRVVFAAQDHVPATAPQRERILEALANLAESRPDLEVVVCPGERRTDAPGGDYAELWRGLVAAGRVHDHTVLFRPGPVAAQLDRARGLATVGSPAALEALALDVPVIILGDCGEDPGATVFQDGDVFGTLDDLRALRFRVPSPAWAHENHFHPPRREDWTRRLAALVHRARRGDLPPLPALLDAGVHRRARRRVLADLGAAPSLLRQGPRAPWPTP
;
A
#
# COMPACT_ATOMS: atom_id res chain seq x y z
N MET A 1 19.24 -30.97 4.19
CA MET A 1 18.95 -30.00 5.27
C MET A 1 17.59 -29.44 4.90
N THR A 2 16.53 -29.80 5.62
CA THR A 2 15.17 -29.30 5.38
C THR A 2 15.16 -27.79 5.64
N ASP A 3 14.62 -27.02 4.68
CA ASP A 3 14.42 -25.57 4.85
C ASP A 3 13.62 -25.33 6.14
N PRO A 4 14.01 -24.37 6.98
CA PRO A 4 13.26 -24.07 8.19
C PRO A 4 11.87 -23.52 7.83
N GLU A 5 10.84 -24.23 8.26
CA GLU A 5 9.45 -23.79 8.08
C GLU A 5 9.03 -22.88 9.24
N LEU A 6 8.40 -21.74 8.91
CA LEU A 6 7.91 -20.78 9.90
C LEU A 6 6.82 -21.40 10.81
N GLY A 7 6.04 -22.35 10.28
CA GLY A 7 4.92 -22.98 10.96
C GLY A 7 5.27 -23.77 12.24
N GLY A 8 6.55 -24.11 12.42
CA GLY A 8 7.07 -24.76 13.63
C GLY A 8 7.71 -23.81 14.64
N MET A 9 7.66 -22.48 14.41
CA MET A 9 8.31 -21.48 15.25
C MET A 9 7.28 -20.61 15.98
N ASP A 10 7.44 -20.44 17.29
CA ASP A 10 6.76 -19.37 18.02
C ASP A 10 7.55 -18.07 17.86
N LEU A 11 6.94 -17.07 17.25
CA LEU A 11 7.55 -15.76 17.00
C LEU A 11 6.89 -14.65 17.78
N THR A 12 7.71 -13.71 18.23
CA THR A 12 7.24 -12.38 18.65
C THR A 12 7.45 -11.40 17.50
N VAL A 13 6.35 -10.92 16.90
CA VAL A 13 6.36 -10.01 15.75
C VAL A 13 5.75 -8.68 16.14
N VAL A 14 6.45 -7.60 15.88
CA VAL A 14 5.96 -6.23 16.08
C VAL A 14 5.94 -5.52 14.74
N ALA A 15 4.76 -5.08 14.30
CA ALA A 15 4.63 -4.22 13.13
C ALA A 15 4.40 -2.77 13.55
N VAL A 16 5.02 -1.86 12.81
CA VAL A 16 4.86 -0.41 12.94
C VAL A 16 4.35 0.12 11.62
N ALA A 17 3.25 0.86 11.66
CA ALA A 17 2.64 1.53 10.51
C ALA A 17 2.58 3.03 10.75
N ASP A 18 2.39 3.84 9.70
CA ASP A 18 2.20 5.29 9.81
C ASP A 18 0.91 5.79 9.12
N SER A 19 0.26 4.95 8.34
CA SER A 19 -0.95 5.28 7.58
C SER A 19 -1.91 4.10 7.46
N GLU A 20 -3.17 4.36 7.08
CA GLU A 20 -4.22 3.32 6.98
C GLU A 20 -3.83 2.16 6.06
N PRO A 21 -3.29 2.36 4.84
CA PRO A 21 -2.91 1.26 3.95
C PRO A 21 -1.86 0.33 4.58
N TYR A 22 -0.88 0.89 5.29
CA TYR A 22 0.13 0.10 5.98
C TYR A 22 -0.41 -0.64 7.21
N VAL A 23 -1.40 -0.09 7.91
CA VAL A 23 -2.11 -0.78 9.00
C VAL A 23 -2.83 -2.01 8.45
N ARG A 24 -3.59 -1.85 7.36
CA ARG A 24 -4.32 -2.93 6.69
C ARG A 24 -3.38 -4.03 6.23
N LEU A 25 -2.31 -3.65 5.54
CA LEU A 25 -1.31 -4.59 5.05
C LEU A 25 -0.61 -5.34 6.19
N SER A 26 -0.25 -4.65 7.28
CA SER A 26 0.37 -5.30 8.44
C SER A 26 -0.54 -6.33 9.08
N ALA A 27 -1.83 -6.02 9.20
CA ALA A 27 -2.82 -6.94 9.73
C ALA A 27 -2.98 -8.18 8.84
N ALA A 28 -3.08 -8.00 7.52
CA ALA A 28 -3.15 -9.09 6.55
C ALA A 28 -1.88 -9.96 6.56
N MET A 29 -0.69 -9.35 6.70
CA MET A 29 0.56 -10.11 6.83
C MET A 29 0.60 -10.95 8.11
N PHE A 30 0.02 -10.48 9.21
CA PHE A 30 -0.10 -11.30 10.43
C PHE A 30 -1.01 -12.50 10.23
N ASP A 31 -2.14 -12.32 9.55
CA ASP A 31 -3.08 -13.40 9.24
C ASP A 31 -2.49 -14.42 8.27
N ALA A 32 -1.54 -13.99 7.43
CA ALA A 32 -0.81 -14.85 6.50
C ALA A 32 0.39 -15.59 7.14
N LEU A 33 0.74 -15.32 8.41
CA LEU A 33 1.79 -16.07 9.10
C LEU A 33 1.35 -17.53 9.34
N PRO A 34 2.10 -18.51 8.84
CA PRO A 34 1.73 -19.91 9.03
C PRO A 34 2.00 -20.36 10.47
N GLY A 35 1.12 -21.17 11.03
CA GLY A 35 1.26 -21.73 12.38
C GLY A 35 0.38 -21.03 13.42
N ARG A 36 0.42 -21.54 14.64
CA ARG A 36 -0.31 -21.00 15.80
C ARG A 36 0.71 -20.77 16.92
N GLY A 37 0.55 -19.72 17.70
CA GLY A 37 1.46 -19.41 18.82
C GLY A 37 2.27 -18.13 18.62
N HIS A 38 2.14 -17.47 17.47
CA HIS A 38 2.81 -16.19 17.28
C HIS A 38 2.21 -15.10 18.18
N THR A 39 3.10 -14.36 18.85
CA THR A 39 2.71 -13.14 19.56
C THR A 39 2.84 -11.96 18.62
N VAL A 40 1.72 -11.42 18.13
CA VAL A 40 1.70 -10.30 17.21
C VAL A 40 1.28 -9.00 17.89
N GLY A 41 1.92 -7.90 17.54
CA GLY A 41 1.58 -6.55 17.99
C GLY A 41 1.69 -5.54 16.87
N LEU A 42 0.62 -4.77 16.63
CA LEU A 42 0.57 -3.68 15.66
C LEU A 42 0.49 -2.35 16.40
N ALA A 43 1.31 -1.39 16.02
CA ALA A 43 1.28 -0.01 16.51
C ALA A 43 1.39 0.98 15.35
N VAL A 44 0.78 2.14 15.52
CA VAL A 44 0.95 3.28 14.59
C VAL A 44 1.92 4.27 15.22
N VAL A 45 2.94 4.69 14.48
CA VAL A 45 3.80 5.79 14.90
C VAL A 45 3.07 7.11 14.70
N ARG A 46 3.05 7.95 15.73
CA ARG A 46 2.43 9.27 15.65
C ARG A 46 3.20 10.16 14.64
N SER A 47 2.48 10.68 13.67
CA SER A 47 2.99 11.50 12.58
C SER A 47 1.90 12.48 12.10
N PRO A 48 2.21 13.46 11.22
CA PRO A 48 1.19 14.33 10.62
C PRO A 48 0.12 13.57 9.82
N ILE A 49 0.41 12.36 9.35
CA ILE A 49 -0.52 11.50 8.57
C ILE A 49 -1.14 10.38 9.42
N THR A 50 -1.08 10.49 10.75
CA THR A 50 -1.66 9.48 11.64
C THR A 50 -3.14 9.28 11.35
N PRO A 51 -3.61 8.05 11.06
CA PRO A 51 -5.01 7.79 10.77
C PRO A 51 -5.92 8.09 11.97
N ALA A 52 -7.13 8.57 11.69
CA ALA A 52 -8.14 8.76 12.71
C ALA A 52 -8.57 7.40 13.33
N PRO A 53 -9.08 7.39 14.59
CA PRO A 53 -9.48 6.15 15.25
C PRO A 53 -10.50 5.30 14.45
N ALA A 54 -11.39 5.93 13.69
CA ALA A 54 -12.34 5.24 12.84
C ALA A 54 -11.67 4.55 11.63
N GLN A 55 -10.65 5.19 11.04
CA GLN A 55 -9.85 4.61 9.96
C GLN A 55 -9.04 3.41 10.47
N LEU A 56 -8.43 3.51 11.67
CA LEU A 56 -7.70 2.40 12.27
C LEU A 56 -8.59 1.18 12.51
N ARG A 57 -9.81 1.38 13.04
CA ARG A 57 -10.77 0.28 13.22
C ARG A 57 -11.16 -0.38 11.90
N ARG A 58 -11.43 0.42 10.86
CA ARG A 58 -11.74 -0.11 9.53
C ARG A 58 -10.58 -0.89 8.92
N ALA A 59 -9.36 -0.39 9.09
CA ALA A 59 -8.17 -1.01 8.52
C ALA A 59 -7.89 -2.43 9.05
N VAL A 60 -8.37 -2.76 10.25
CA VAL A 60 -8.17 -4.09 10.87
C VAL A 60 -9.46 -4.91 10.96
N ALA A 61 -10.61 -4.38 10.50
CA ALA A 61 -11.93 -4.99 10.71
C ALA A 61 -12.05 -6.43 10.18
N ASP A 62 -11.38 -6.72 9.05
CA ASP A 62 -11.43 -8.02 8.39
C ASP A 62 -10.19 -8.89 8.70
N SER A 63 -9.57 -8.70 9.86
CA SER A 63 -8.34 -9.41 10.28
C SER A 63 -8.46 -10.00 11.68
N GLY A 64 -7.52 -10.85 12.05
CA GLY A 64 -7.38 -11.37 13.43
C GLY A 64 -7.11 -10.30 14.49
N LEU A 65 -7.00 -9.03 14.10
CA LEU A 65 -6.88 -7.87 14.99
C LEU A 65 -8.17 -7.06 15.12
N ALA A 66 -9.30 -7.48 14.56
CA ALA A 66 -10.57 -6.73 14.53
C ALA A 66 -11.01 -6.22 15.93
N ASP A 67 -10.87 -7.07 16.95
CA ASP A 67 -11.25 -6.75 18.34
C ASP A 67 -10.14 -6.07 19.15
N ARG A 68 -9.00 -5.78 18.52
CA ARG A 68 -7.85 -5.18 19.20
C ARG A 68 -7.74 -3.70 18.88
N ARG A 69 -7.47 -2.91 19.93
CA ARG A 69 -7.12 -1.51 19.75
C ARG A 69 -5.70 -1.39 19.21
N VAL A 70 -5.54 -0.72 18.08
CA VAL A 70 -4.23 -0.36 17.53
C VAL A 70 -3.75 0.92 18.24
N PRO A 71 -2.68 0.86 19.06
CA PRO A 71 -2.17 2.03 19.75
C PRO A 71 -1.43 2.98 18.81
N VAL A 72 -1.61 4.28 19.02
CA VAL A 72 -0.80 5.34 18.40
C VAL A 72 0.29 5.74 19.38
N LEU A 73 1.54 5.50 19.03
CA LEU A 73 2.70 5.67 19.89
C LEU A 73 3.63 6.77 19.38
N THR A 74 4.21 7.51 20.29
CA THR A 74 5.35 8.38 20.01
C THR A 74 6.61 7.55 19.78
N LEU A 75 7.63 8.12 19.14
CA LEU A 75 8.90 7.44 18.90
C LEU A 75 9.55 6.89 20.17
N PRO A 76 9.59 7.63 21.32
CA PRO A 76 10.12 7.08 22.59
C PRO A 76 9.31 5.91 23.14
N GLU A 77 7.98 5.93 23.00
CA GLU A 77 7.11 4.83 23.42
C GLU A 77 7.31 3.59 22.56
N LEU A 78 7.42 3.79 21.24
CA LEU A 78 7.72 2.71 20.30
C LEU A 78 9.07 2.06 20.60
N ARG A 79 10.12 2.87 20.86
CA ARG A 79 11.43 2.37 21.28
C ARG A 79 11.34 1.56 22.56
N ARG A 80 10.55 2.00 23.55
CA ARG A 80 10.30 1.25 24.79
C ARG A 80 9.58 -0.07 24.51
N LEU A 81 8.57 -0.06 23.60
CA LEU A 81 7.83 -1.25 23.22
C LEU A 81 8.76 -2.32 22.63
N VAL A 82 9.57 -1.94 21.62
CA VAL A 82 10.53 -2.85 20.97
C VAL A 82 11.52 -3.43 21.97
N ARG A 83 12.05 -2.59 22.87
CA ARG A 83 13.01 -3.04 23.92
C ARG A 83 12.38 -4.01 24.92
N ARG A 84 11.12 -3.81 25.32
CA ARG A 84 10.42 -4.67 26.30
C ARG A 84 9.96 -5.98 25.69
N ARG A 85 9.55 -5.97 24.43
CA ARG A 85 9.00 -7.14 23.76
C ARG A 85 10.10 -8.07 23.23
N VAL A 86 11.32 -7.54 23.00
CA VAL A 86 12.44 -8.28 22.41
C VAL A 86 11.98 -9.12 21.23
N PRO A 87 11.40 -8.49 20.18
CA PRO A 87 10.78 -9.23 19.09
C PRO A 87 11.81 -9.99 18.26
N ASP A 88 11.41 -11.15 17.73
CA ASP A 88 12.17 -11.86 16.69
C ASP A 88 12.13 -11.08 15.36
N VAL A 89 11.00 -10.43 15.08
CA VAL A 89 10.74 -9.71 13.83
C VAL A 89 10.15 -8.33 14.11
N VAL A 90 10.68 -7.31 13.46
CA VAL A 90 10.09 -5.97 13.40
C VAL A 90 9.72 -5.65 11.96
N MET A 91 8.43 -5.46 11.69
CA MET A 91 7.95 -5.02 10.39
C MET A 91 7.83 -3.49 10.39
N LEU A 92 8.65 -2.80 9.61
CA LEU A 92 8.59 -1.36 9.41
C LEU A 92 7.76 -1.04 8.15
N ASN A 93 6.47 -1.14 8.29
CA ASN A 93 5.50 -0.93 7.22
C ASN A 93 5.03 0.53 7.25
N CYS A 94 5.89 1.41 6.76
CA CYS A 94 5.68 2.85 6.79
C CYS A 94 6.08 3.49 5.45
N THR A 95 5.72 4.76 5.29
CA THR A 95 6.23 5.57 4.18
C THR A 95 7.77 5.60 4.18
N ALA A 96 8.36 5.71 3.01
CA ALA A 96 9.80 5.52 2.79
C ALA A 96 10.69 6.19 3.84
N ARG A 97 10.53 7.51 4.04
CA ARG A 97 11.35 8.28 4.99
C ARG A 97 11.12 7.90 6.44
N VAL A 98 9.90 7.50 6.80
CA VAL A 98 9.57 7.06 8.15
C VAL A 98 10.20 5.69 8.42
N THR A 99 10.14 4.76 7.45
CA THR A 99 10.81 3.46 7.53
C THR A 99 12.29 3.61 7.85
N ASP A 100 13.00 4.45 7.10
CA ASP A 100 14.42 4.73 7.33
C ASP A 100 14.69 5.34 8.71
N ALA A 101 13.88 6.33 9.13
CA ALA A 101 14.03 6.96 10.44
C ALA A 101 13.80 5.98 11.61
N LEU A 102 12.83 5.07 11.46
CA LEU A 102 12.51 4.07 12.47
C LEU A 102 13.59 2.99 12.61
N ALA A 103 14.35 2.70 11.57
CA ALA A 103 15.44 1.76 11.66
C ALA A 103 16.49 2.15 12.73
N ASP A 104 16.58 3.44 13.11
CA ASP A 104 17.48 3.93 14.16
C ASP A 104 17.09 3.58 15.60
N ILE A 105 15.81 3.27 15.81
CA ILE A 105 15.37 2.87 17.16
C ILE A 105 15.61 1.39 17.43
N LEU A 106 15.97 0.62 16.39
CA LEU A 106 16.19 -0.82 16.50
C LEU A 106 17.56 -1.15 17.08
N PRO A 107 17.70 -2.26 17.79
CA PRO A 107 19.01 -2.80 18.16
C PRO A 107 19.83 -3.10 16.90
N THR A 108 21.12 -2.80 16.92
CA THR A 108 22.04 -2.96 15.77
C THR A 108 23.06 -4.09 15.94
N GLY A 109 23.11 -4.72 17.12
CA GLY A 109 24.04 -5.82 17.43
C GLY A 109 23.71 -7.12 16.66
N ARG A 110 24.57 -8.13 16.81
CA ARG A 110 24.39 -9.45 16.16
C ARG A 110 23.08 -10.15 16.55
N ARG A 111 22.64 -9.97 17.81
CA ARG A 111 21.33 -10.45 18.31
C ARG A 111 20.31 -9.32 18.20
N ARG A 112 19.87 -9.03 17.01
CA ARG A 112 18.83 -8.05 16.69
C ARG A 112 17.63 -8.71 16.01
N PRO A 113 16.44 -8.10 16.04
CA PRO A 113 15.32 -8.61 15.28
C PRO A 113 15.62 -8.61 13.78
N VAL A 114 14.96 -9.50 13.06
CA VAL A 114 14.85 -9.41 11.60
C VAL A 114 14.00 -8.20 11.27
N VAL A 115 14.47 -7.35 10.37
CA VAL A 115 13.77 -6.16 9.92
C VAL A 115 13.11 -6.45 8.58
N VAL A 116 11.78 -6.39 8.55
CA VAL A 116 10.96 -6.58 7.35
C VAL A 116 10.34 -5.26 6.96
N THR A 117 10.19 -4.99 5.70
CA THR A 117 9.43 -3.85 5.17
C THR A 117 8.63 -4.26 3.94
N THR A 118 7.61 -3.49 3.59
CA THR A 118 6.76 -3.74 2.42
C THR A 118 6.24 -2.43 1.83
N LEU A 119 5.56 -2.53 0.71
CA LEU A 119 4.84 -1.44 0.06
C LEU A 119 3.33 -1.74 0.05
N PRO A 120 2.43 -0.74 0.26
CA PRO A 120 1.02 -1.00 0.53
C PRO A 120 0.16 -1.16 -0.74
N GLY A 121 0.77 -1.25 -1.89
CA GLY A 121 0.11 -1.36 -3.19
C GLY A 121 1.12 -1.48 -4.32
N PRO A 122 0.68 -1.31 -5.57
CA PRO A 122 1.56 -1.41 -6.73
C PRO A 122 2.78 -0.49 -6.62
N ALA A 123 3.95 -1.05 -6.92
CA ALA A 123 5.24 -0.39 -6.71
C ALA A 123 6.09 -0.25 -7.99
N LEU A 124 5.46 -0.38 -9.15
CA LEU A 124 6.12 -0.14 -10.44
C LEU A 124 5.87 1.30 -10.93
N PRO A 125 6.88 1.90 -11.57
CA PRO A 125 8.27 1.42 -11.75
C PRO A 125 9.04 1.39 -10.43
N ALA A 126 10.00 0.45 -10.30
CA ALA A 126 10.87 0.38 -9.12
C ALA A 126 11.70 1.67 -9.01
N GLY A 127 11.56 2.37 -7.90
CA GLY A 127 12.19 3.66 -7.67
C GLY A 127 13.39 3.57 -6.73
N GLU A 128 14.51 4.24 -7.07
CA GLU A 128 15.68 4.33 -6.20
C GLU A 128 15.33 4.93 -4.84
N HIS A 129 14.45 5.94 -4.81
CA HIS A 129 14.01 6.57 -3.56
C HIS A 129 13.36 5.56 -2.61
N GLU A 130 12.44 4.73 -3.12
CA GLU A 130 11.77 3.71 -2.32
C GLU A 130 12.76 2.65 -1.83
N TRP A 131 13.71 2.25 -2.68
CA TRP A 131 14.72 1.28 -2.34
C TRP A 131 15.70 1.79 -1.28
N LEU A 132 16.27 2.99 -1.46
CA LEU A 132 17.27 3.57 -0.55
C LEU A 132 16.73 3.70 0.88
N HIS A 133 15.47 4.09 1.05
CA HIS A 133 14.85 4.20 2.36
C HIS A 133 14.49 2.84 3.01
N ARG A 134 14.56 1.74 2.24
CA ARG A 134 14.30 0.37 2.70
C ARG A 134 15.55 -0.51 2.72
N ALA A 135 16.67 -0.03 2.21
CA ALA A 135 17.95 -0.76 2.14
C ALA A 135 18.53 -1.16 3.52
N ARG A 136 17.93 -0.68 4.61
CA ARG A 136 18.25 -1.08 5.99
C ARG A 136 17.38 -2.23 6.53
N ALA A 137 16.42 -2.73 5.75
CA ALA A 137 15.70 -3.95 6.09
C ALA A 137 16.50 -5.20 5.70
N ASP A 138 16.21 -6.31 6.32
CA ASP A 138 16.71 -7.62 5.90
C ASP A 138 15.89 -8.20 4.77
N LEU A 139 14.58 -7.90 4.76
CA LEU A 139 13.62 -8.40 3.79
C LEU A 139 12.69 -7.30 3.31
N LEU A 140 12.61 -7.09 2.01
CA LEU A 140 11.61 -6.28 1.33
C LEU A 140 10.56 -7.21 0.72
N VAL A 141 9.33 -7.12 1.19
CA VAL A 141 8.22 -7.93 0.68
C VAL A 141 7.42 -7.12 -0.34
N LEU A 142 7.23 -7.68 -1.52
CA LEU A 142 6.53 -7.09 -2.65
C LEU A 142 5.36 -8.01 -3.08
N HIS A 143 4.50 -7.51 -3.98
CA HIS A 143 3.21 -8.13 -4.19
C HIS A 143 2.96 -8.60 -5.63
N SER A 144 3.96 -8.50 -6.50
CA SER A 144 3.92 -9.07 -7.85
C SER A 144 5.28 -9.58 -8.29
N LEU A 145 5.30 -10.55 -9.21
CA LEU A 145 6.54 -11.09 -9.75
C LEU A 145 7.33 -10.03 -10.50
N ARG A 146 6.65 -9.13 -11.22
CA ARG A 146 7.29 -8.00 -11.92
C ARG A 146 7.96 -7.04 -10.94
N GLU A 147 7.34 -6.75 -9.79
CA GLU A 147 7.94 -5.92 -8.74
C GLU A 147 9.18 -6.61 -8.15
N VAL A 148 9.07 -7.89 -7.79
CA VAL A 148 10.20 -8.66 -7.24
C VAL A 148 11.40 -8.61 -8.18
N THR A 149 11.19 -8.84 -9.47
CA THR A 149 12.26 -8.78 -10.48
C THR A 149 12.86 -7.37 -10.57
N ALA A 150 12.02 -6.34 -10.74
CA ALA A 150 12.48 -4.97 -10.91
C ALA A 150 13.24 -4.43 -9.67
N PHE A 151 12.73 -4.73 -8.46
CA PHE A 151 13.39 -4.32 -7.22
C PHE A 151 14.66 -5.14 -6.94
N ALA A 152 14.72 -6.42 -7.29
CA ALA A 152 15.94 -7.22 -7.17
C ALA A 152 17.06 -6.67 -8.07
N GLU A 153 16.77 -6.42 -9.35
CA GLU A 153 17.71 -5.82 -10.29
C GLU A 153 18.20 -4.43 -9.84
N LEU A 154 17.28 -3.61 -9.32
CA LEU A 154 17.65 -2.29 -8.79
C LEU A 154 18.51 -2.43 -7.54
N GLY A 155 18.19 -3.37 -6.64
CA GLY A 155 18.96 -3.65 -5.44
C GLY A 155 20.40 -4.08 -5.75
N GLU A 156 20.58 -4.93 -6.75
CA GLU A 156 21.92 -5.33 -7.24
C GLU A 156 22.71 -4.13 -7.75
N LYS A 157 22.10 -3.26 -8.57
CA LYS A 157 22.73 -2.04 -9.08
C LYS A 157 23.14 -1.07 -7.97
N LEU A 158 22.37 -1.01 -6.89
CA LEU A 158 22.62 -0.14 -5.75
C LEU A 158 23.55 -0.78 -4.70
N GLY A 159 23.93 -2.04 -4.86
CA GLY A 159 24.72 -2.79 -3.90
C GLY A 159 23.98 -3.03 -2.57
N ALA A 160 22.66 -3.13 -2.60
CA ALA A 160 21.85 -3.35 -1.41
C ALA A 160 21.89 -4.84 -1.00
N GLY A 161 22.08 -5.08 0.32
CA GLY A 161 22.09 -6.44 0.89
C GLY A 161 20.71 -6.96 1.32
N THR A 162 19.64 -6.19 1.07
CA THR A 162 18.26 -6.54 1.44
C THR A 162 17.72 -7.62 0.50
N GLU A 163 17.23 -8.71 1.06
CA GLU A 163 16.54 -9.74 0.27
C GLU A 163 15.18 -9.23 -0.20
N VAL A 164 14.74 -9.65 -1.39
CA VAL A 164 13.40 -9.34 -1.94
C VAL A 164 12.56 -10.61 -1.95
N ALA A 165 11.30 -10.51 -1.54
CA ALA A 165 10.39 -11.64 -1.45
C ALA A 165 9.00 -11.31 -1.99
N LEU A 166 8.26 -12.35 -2.38
CA LEU A 166 6.90 -12.26 -2.88
C LEU A 166 5.88 -12.65 -1.81
N ALA A 167 4.86 -11.81 -1.63
CA ALA A 167 3.64 -12.10 -0.88
C ALA A 167 2.40 -11.67 -1.66
N GLY A 168 1.25 -12.26 -1.39
CA GLY A 168 -0.02 -11.79 -1.96
C GLY A 168 -0.37 -10.37 -1.48
N LEU A 169 -0.94 -9.56 -2.35
CA LEU A 169 -1.59 -8.31 -1.94
C LEU A 169 -2.95 -8.67 -1.31
N PRO A 170 -3.32 -8.06 -0.15
CA PRO A 170 -4.62 -8.32 0.46
C PRO A 170 -5.75 -7.66 -0.35
N LEU A 171 -6.15 -8.31 -1.41
CA LEU A 171 -7.26 -7.91 -2.26
C LEU A 171 -8.57 -8.56 -1.78
N PRO A 172 -9.73 -7.91 -2.00
CA PRO A 172 -11.02 -8.52 -1.69
C PRO A 172 -11.23 -9.80 -2.50
N THR A 173 -12.03 -10.73 -2.00
CA THR A 173 -12.31 -12.00 -2.67
C THR A 173 -13.69 -12.00 -3.32
N ALA A 174 -13.87 -12.73 -4.41
CA ALA A 174 -15.13 -12.82 -5.14
C ALA A 174 -16.31 -13.35 -4.28
N ARG A 175 -16.03 -14.03 -3.15
CA ARG A 175 -17.05 -14.48 -2.19
C ARG A 175 -17.75 -13.32 -1.48
N GLU A 176 -17.18 -12.14 -1.49
CA GLU A 176 -17.73 -10.94 -0.85
C GLU A 176 -18.78 -10.25 -1.73
N ARG A 177 -18.93 -10.66 -3.00
CA ARG A 177 -19.95 -10.11 -3.90
C ARG A 177 -21.34 -10.68 -3.58
N ARG A 178 -22.28 -9.79 -3.29
CA ARG A 178 -23.72 -10.16 -3.19
C ARG A 178 -24.28 -10.34 -4.58
N GLY A 179 -24.93 -11.47 -4.84
CA GLY A 179 -25.52 -11.77 -6.14
C GLY A 179 -26.53 -10.71 -6.60
N GLY A 180 -26.67 -10.55 -7.93
CA GLY A 180 -27.60 -9.65 -8.58
C GLY A 180 -27.11 -9.27 -9.98
N ARG A 181 -28.02 -8.73 -10.83
CA ARG A 181 -27.63 -8.27 -12.17
C ARG A 181 -26.71 -7.04 -12.05
N PRO A 182 -25.52 -7.03 -12.65
CA PRO A 182 -24.66 -5.85 -12.66
C PRO A 182 -25.34 -4.69 -13.38
N HIS A 183 -25.52 -3.58 -12.68
CA HIS A 183 -26.20 -2.39 -13.21
C HIS A 183 -25.49 -1.09 -12.84
N ARG A 184 -24.27 -1.17 -12.26
CA ARG A 184 -23.53 0.01 -11.83
C ARG A 184 -22.23 0.17 -12.62
N VAL A 185 -21.93 1.40 -13.03
CA VAL A 185 -20.60 1.81 -13.49
C VAL A 185 -19.95 2.65 -12.41
N VAL A 186 -18.75 2.27 -12.01
CA VAL A 186 -18.01 2.95 -10.94
C VAL A 186 -16.81 3.71 -11.54
N PHE A 187 -16.69 4.98 -11.21
CA PHE A 187 -15.46 5.74 -11.45
C PHE A 187 -14.71 5.96 -10.14
N ALA A 188 -13.50 5.39 -10.05
CA ALA A 188 -12.61 5.62 -8.92
C ALA A 188 -11.75 6.85 -9.20
N ALA A 189 -12.13 7.97 -8.59
CA ALA A 189 -11.43 9.25 -8.72
C ALA A 189 -10.19 9.30 -7.83
N GLN A 190 -9.20 10.08 -8.25
CA GLN A 190 -7.95 10.32 -7.53
C GLN A 190 -7.73 11.83 -7.35
N ASP A 191 -7.15 12.24 -6.22
CA ASP A 191 -6.99 13.66 -5.89
C ASP A 191 -5.97 14.39 -6.76
N HIS A 192 -4.99 13.67 -7.31
CA HIS A 192 -3.88 14.25 -8.05
C HIS A 192 -3.92 13.98 -9.56
N VAL A 193 -4.82 13.10 -10.02
CA VAL A 193 -4.94 12.70 -11.43
C VAL A 193 -6.41 12.64 -11.83
N PRO A 194 -6.77 13.24 -12.96
CA PRO A 194 -6.00 14.18 -13.79
C PRO A 194 -5.61 15.45 -13.03
N ALA A 195 -4.49 16.06 -13.43
CA ALA A 195 -3.95 17.23 -12.73
C ALA A 195 -4.72 18.53 -12.99
N THR A 196 -5.58 18.58 -14.02
CA THR A 196 -6.28 19.80 -14.44
C THR A 196 -7.80 19.67 -14.36
N ALA A 197 -8.46 20.78 -13.99
CA ALA A 197 -9.91 20.85 -13.94
C ALA A 197 -10.59 20.48 -15.29
N PRO A 198 -10.14 20.98 -16.47
CA PRO A 198 -10.76 20.61 -17.74
C PRO A 198 -10.72 19.10 -18.04
N GLN A 199 -9.65 18.40 -17.66
CA GLN A 199 -9.59 16.96 -17.84
C GLN A 199 -10.57 16.23 -16.93
N ARG A 200 -10.74 16.67 -15.68
CA ARG A 200 -11.73 16.14 -14.73
C ARG A 200 -13.15 16.42 -15.20
N GLU A 201 -13.42 17.62 -15.69
CA GLU A 201 -14.73 17.98 -16.27
C GLU A 201 -15.09 17.08 -17.45
N ARG A 202 -14.15 16.82 -18.37
CA ARG A 202 -14.37 15.88 -19.50
C ARG A 202 -14.76 14.49 -19.03
N ILE A 203 -14.15 13.98 -17.94
CA ILE A 203 -14.53 12.70 -17.35
C ILE A 203 -15.97 12.77 -16.80
N LEU A 204 -16.28 13.81 -16.03
CA LEU A 204 -17.61 13.99 -15.45
C LEU A 204 -18.69 14.10 -16.51
N GLU A 205 -18.46 14.85 -17.60
CA GLU A 205 -19.37 14.93 -18.74
C GLU A 205 -19.55 13.58 -19.45
N ALA A 206 -18.47 12.81 -19.62
CA ALA A 206 -18.54 11.47 -20.20
C ALA A 206 -19.40 10.52 -19.35
N LEU A 207 -19.27 10.61 -18.02
CA LEU A 207 -20.07 9.85 -17.07
C LEU A 207 -21.56 10.28 -17.09
N ALA A 208 -21.83 11.60 -17.17
CA ALA A 208 -23.20 12.13 -17.29
C ALA A 208 -23.85 11.66 -18.59
N ASN A 209 -23.17 11.79 -19.72
CA ASN A 209 -23.65 11.33 -21.03
C ASN A 209 -23.90 9.81 -21.04
N LEU A 210 -23.08 9.03 -20.35
CA LEU A 210 -23.29 7.59 -20.18
C LEU A 210 -24.60 7.33 -19.40
N ALA A 211 -24.83 8.03 -18.27
CA ALA A 211 -26.03 7.87 -17.46
C ALA A 211 -27.28 8.26 -18.22
N GLU A 212 -27.26 9.34 -18.99
CA GLU A 212 -28.38 9.77 -19.82
C GLU A 212 -28.68 8.78 -20.96
N SER A 213 -27.66 8.23 -21.62
CA SER A 213 -27.82 7.25 -22.69
C SER A 213 -28.22 5.86 -22.18
N ARG A 214 -28.00 5.58 -20.90
CA ARG A 214 -28.21 4.26 -20.26
C ARG A 214 -28.91 4.41 -18.91
N PRO A 215 -30.20 4.76 -18.90
CA PRO A 215 -30.98 4.95 -17.67
C PRO A 215 -31.19 3.66 -16.88
N ASP A 216 -30.82 2.49 -17.45
CA ASP A 216 -30.75 1.21 -16.77
C ASP A 216 -29.47 1.05 -15.88
N LEU A 217 -28.54 1.98 -15.95
CA LEU A 217 -27.30 1.96 -15.19
C LEU A 217 -27.26 3.06 -14.12
N GLU A 218 -26.73 2.71 -12.97
CA GLU A 218 -26.34 3.64 -11.92
C GLU A 218 -24.88 4.05 -12.16
N VAL A 219 -24.59 5.32 -12.38
CA VAL A 219 -23.23 5.84 -12.55
C VAL A 219 -22.77 6.45 -11.24
N VAL A 220 -21.72 5.89 -10.66
CA VAL A 220 -21.19 6.26 -9.34
C VAL A 220 -19.77 6.79 -9.45
N VAL A 221 -19.52 7.96 -8.89
CA VAL A 221 -18.20 8.52 -8.65
C VAL A 221 -17.81 8.26 -7.19
N CYS A 222 -16.70 7.56 -6.99
CA CYS A 222 -16.06 7.40 -5.69
C CYS A 222 -14.93 8.44 -5.60
N PRO A 223 -15.15 9.59 -4.95
CA PRO A 223 -14.08 10.54 -4.74
C PRO A 223 -13.02 9.93 -3.83
N GLY A 224 -11.75 10.24 -4.08
CA GLY A 224 -10.64 9.94 -3.17
C GLY A 224 -10.84 10.57 -1.78
N GLU A 225 -9.90 10.37 -0.89
CA GLU A 225 -9.92 11.08 0.40
C GLU A 225 -9.81 12.59 0.14
N ARG A 226 -10.74 13.35 0.75
CA ARG A 226 -10.88 14.79 0.53
C ARG A 226 -9.60 15.54 0.93
N ARG A 227 -8.92 16.13 -0.05
CA ARG A 227 -7.82 17.07 0.15
C ARG A 227 -8.23 18.43 -0.39
N THR A 228 -8.23 19.44 0.48
CA THR A 228 -8.61 20.81 0.14
C THR A 228 -7.62 21.49 -0.81
N ASP A 229 -6.43 20.91 -0.95
CA ASP A 229 -5.30 21.41 -1.76
C ASP A 229 -5.05 20.56 -3.02
N ALA A 230 -6.02 19.73 -3.45
CA ALA A 230 -5.87 18.86 -4.61
C ALA A 230 -5.70 19.69 -5.91
N PRO A 231 -4.63 19.43 -6.69
CA PRO A 231 -4.49 20.07 -8.01
C PRO A 231 -5.68 19.69 -8.90
N GLY A 232 -6.22 20.65 -9.61
CA GLY A 232 -7.37 20.45 -10.51
C GLY A 232 -8.76 20.48 -9.84
N GLY A 233 -8.83 20.70 -8.52
CA GLY A 233 -10.09 20.88 -7.78
C GLY A 233 -10.74 19.57 -7.31
N ASP A 234 -11.73 19.69 -6.44
CA ASP A 234 -12.55 18.59 -5.95
C ASP A 234 -13.58 18.16 -7.01
N TYR A 235 -13.74 16.88 -7.28
CA TYR A 235 -14.69 16.36 -8.27
C TYR A 235 -16.14 16.75 -7.97
N ALA A 236 -16.54 16.82 -6.70
CA ALA A 236 -17.88 17.24 -6.33
C ALA A 236 -18.09 18.75 -6.50
N GLU A 237 -17.04 19.56 -6.39
CA GLU A 237 -17.11 21.00 -6.68
C GLU A 237 -17.19 21.25 -8.18
N LEU A 238 -16.39 20.56 -8.96
CA LEU A 238 -16.45 20.62 -10.42
C LEU A 238 -17.83 20.17 -10.93
N TRP A 239 -18.38 19.10 -10.37
CA TRP A 239 -19.72 18.62 -10.71
C TRP A 239 -20.78 19.70 -10.47
N ARG A 240 -20.79 20.34 -9.30
CA ARG A 240 -21.70 21.44 -9.00
C ARG A 240 -21.54 22.62 -9.97
N GLY A 241 -20.32 22.91 -10.38
CA GLY A 241 -20.03 23.92 -11.40
C GLY A 241 -20.62 23.57 -12.77
N LEU A 242 -20.48 22.30 -13.21
CA LEU A 242 -21.06 21.82 -14.46
C LEU A 242 -22.59 21.86 -14.45
N VAL A 243 -23.21 21.47 -13.33
CA VAL A 243 -24.68 21.58 -13.14
C VAL A 243 -25.14 23.04 -13.21
N ALA A 244 -24.48 23.93 -12.48
CA ALA A 244 -24.81 25.36 -12.49
C ALA A 244 -24.64 26.01 -13.87
N ALA A 245 -23.70 25.53 -14.67
CA ALA A 245 -23.49 25.95 -16.06
C ALA A 245 -24.46 25.29 -17.07
N GLY A 246 -25.34 24.40 -16.63
CA GLY A 246 -26.26 23.68 -17.49
C GLY A 246 -25.60 22.66 -18.45
N ARG A 247 -24.37 22.25 -18.15
CA ARG A 247 -23.60 21.30 -18.98
C ARG A 247 -23.98 19.84 -18.68
N VAL A 248 -24.46 19.56 -17.47
CA VAL A 248 -24.90 18.22 -17.02
C VAL A 248 -26.14 18.35 -16.12
N HIS A 249 -26.89 17.27 -15.95
CA HIS A 249 -28.03 17.20 -15.03
C HIS A 249 -27.63 16.57 -13.69
N ASP A 250 -28.00 17.19 -12.57
CA ASP A 250 -27.55 16.83 -11.22
C ASP A 250 -27.84 15.36 -10.85
N HIS A 251 -28.95 14.81 -11.32
CA HIS A 251 -29.40 13.45 -10.98
C HIS A 251 -28.72 12.33 -11.77
N THR A 252 -27.83 12.65 -12.72
CA THR A 252 -27.24 11.63 -13.62
C THR A 252 -26.11 10.85 -12.99
N VAL A 253 -25.35 11.46 -12.06
CA VAL A 253 -24.18 10.85 -11.43
C VAL A 253 -24.30 10.90 -9.90
N LEU A 254 -23.99 9.78 -9.25
CA LEU A 254 -24.04 9.66 -7.80
C LEU A 254 -22.66 9.71 -7.19
N PHE A 255 -22.42 10.63 -6.28
CA PHE A 255 -21.19 10.69 -5.50
C PHE A 255 -21.30 9.83 -4.24
N ARG A 256 -20.46 8.80 -4.13
CA ARG A 256 -20.43 7.88 -3.00
C ARG A 256 -19.07 7.91 -2.32
N PRO A 257 -18.91 8.67 -1.23
CA PRO A 257 -17.67 8.66 -0.45
C PRO A 257 -17.49 7.32 0.27
N GLY A 258 -16.23 6.92 0.45
CA GLY A 258 -15.88 5.68 1.14
C GLY A 258 -15.10 4.70 0.26
N PRO A 259 -14.87 3.47 0.74
CA PRO A 259 -14.11 2.47 0.00
C PRO A 259 -14.74 2.12 -1.34
N VAL A 260 -13.96 2.11 -2.41
CA VAL A 260 -14.41 1.75 -3.75
C VAL A 260 -14.97 0.33 -3.77
N ALA A 261 -14.34 -0.60 -3.04
CA ALA A 261 -14.80 -1.99 -2.91
C ALA A 261 -16.29 -2.12 -2.52
N ALA A 262 -16.81 -1.20 -1.68
CA ALA A 262 -18.23 -1.19 -1.30
C ALA A 262 -19.18 -0.89 -2.47
N GLN A 263 -18.68 -0.31 -3.56
CA GLN A 263 -19.46 0.02 -4.75
C GLN A 263 -19.37 -1.06 -5.84
N LEU A 264 -18.44 -2.02 -5.70
CA LEU A 264 -18.15 -3.03 -6.71
C LEU A 264 -19.13 -4.22 -6.69
N ASP A 265 -19.94 -4.36 -5.63
CA ASP A 265 -20.86 -5.52 -5.46
C ASP A 265 -21.77 -5.76 -6.67
N ARG A 266 -22.28 -4.68 -7.27
CA ARG A 266 -23.15 -4.73 -8.46
C ARG A 266 -22.54 -3.97 -9.65
N ALA A 267 -21.22 -3.83 -9.66
CA ALA A 267 -20.56 -3.12 -10.73
C ALA A 267 -20.51 -3.97 -12.01
N ARG A 268 -20.89 -3.33 -13.12
CA ARG A 268 -20.71 -3.81 -14.48
C ARG A 268 -19.26 -3.58 -14.94
N GLY A 269 -18.63 -2.53 -14.41
CA GLY A 269 -17.26 -2.19 -14.68
C GLY A 269 -16.78 -1.03 -13.82
N LEU A 270 -15.47 -0.91 -13.69
CA LEU A 270 -14.79 0.19 -13.02
C LEU A 270 -13.94 0.96 -14.04
N ALA A 271 -14.04 2.28 -14.03
CA ALA A 271 -13.15 3.18 -14.76
C ALA A 271 -12.28 3.98 -13.78
N THR A 272 -11.03 4.24 -14.16
CA THR A 272 -10.12 5.11 -13.41
C THR A 272 -8.99 5.58 -14.31
N VAL A 273 -8.17 6.55 -13.88
CA VAL A 273 -6.96 6.96 -14.61
C VAL A 273 -5.76 6.09 -14.20
N GLY A 274 -5.63 5.73 -12.89
CA GLY A 274 -4.52 4.90 -12.42
C GLY A 274 -4.71 4.39 -10.99
N SER A 275 -5.95 4.44 -10.46
CA SER A 275 -6.21 4.02 -9.08
C SER A 275 -5.94 2.52 -8.85
N PRO A 276 -5.27 2.16 -7.74
CA PRO A 276 -5.15 0.77 -7.30
C PRO A 276 -6.49 0.05 -7.11
N ALA A 277 -7.60 0.78 -6.96
CA ALA A 277 -8.94 0.21 -6.90
C ALA A 277 -9.31 -0.65 -8.13
N ALA A 278 -8.61 -0.46 -9.27
CA ALA A 278 -8.76 -1.34 -10.42
C ALA A 278 -8.28 -2.77 -10.13
N LEU A 279 -7.28 -2.97 -9.26
CA LEU A 279 -6.88 -4.31 -8.80
C LEU A 279 -7.96 -4.93 -7.90
N GLU A 280 -8.59 -4.13 -7.02
CA GLU A 280 -9.72 -4.59 -6.20
C GLU A 280 -10.90 -5.03 -7.09
N ALA A 281 -11.19 -4.27 -8.15
CA ALA A 281 -12.22 -4.60 -9.11
C ALA A 281 -11.92 -5.93 -9.84
N LEU A 282 -10.69 -6.08 -10.34
CA LEU A 282 -10.27 -7.33 -11.01
C LEU A 282 -10.30 -8.54 -10.07
N ALA A 283 -9.92 -8.37 -8.80
CA ALA A 283 -10.02 -9.42 -7.79
C ALA A 283 -11.47 -9.89 -7.52
N LEU A 284 -12.43 -9.00 -7.77
CA LEU A 284 -13.87 -9.25 -7.66
C LEU A 284 -14.52 -9.62 -9.02
N ASP A 285 -13.75 -10.00 -10.02
CA ASP A 285 -14.24 -10.29 -11.38
C ASP A 285 -15.02 -9.12 -12.03
N VAL A 286 -14.69 -7.88 -11.65
CA VAL A 286 -15.24 -6.68 -12.26
C VAL A 286 -14.27 -6.18 -13.32
N PRO A 287 -14.67 -6.12 -14.61
CA PRO A 287 -13.81 -5.63 -15.67
C PRO A 287 -13.54 -4.13 -15.53
N VAL A 288 -12.42 -3.66 -16.06
CA VAL A 288 -11.92 -2.29 -15.85
C VAL A 288 -11.64 -1.55 -17.16
N ILE A 289 -11.57 -0.22 -17.07
CA ILE A 289 -10.95 0.66 -18.08
C ILE A 289 -9.98 1.59 -17.34
N ILE A 290 -8.73 1.61 -17.79
CA ILE A 290 -7.75 2.62 -17.41
C ILE A 290 -7.77 3.72 -18.49
N LEU A 291 -8.20 4.92 -18.11
CA LEU A 291 -8.40 6.04 -19.05
C LEU A 291 -7.05 6.66 -19.44
N GLY A 292 -6.53 6.25 -20.58
CA GLY A 292 -5.23 6.72 -21.09
C GLY A 292 -5.27 8.11 -21.76
N ASP A 293 -6.47 8.61 -22.11
CA ASP A 293 -6.67 9.92 -22.76
C ASP A 293 -7.01 11.05 -21.77
N CYS A 294 -6.96 10.77 -20.47
CA CYS A 294 -7.33 11.72 -19.40
C CYS A 294 -6.17 12.17 -18.51
N GLY A 295 -4.94 11.91 -18.90
CA GLY A 295 -3.72 12.27 -18.18
C GLY A 295 -2.82 11.06 -17.95
N GLU A 296 -1.59 11.33 -17.51
CA GLU A 296 -0.63 10.31 -17.16
C GLU A 296 -0.58 10.12 -15.64
N ASP A 297 -0.64 8.89 -15.18
CA ASP A 297 -0.45 8.51 -13.79
C ASP A 297 0.66 7.45 -13.72
N PRO A 298 1.75 7.68 -12.97
CA PRO A 298 2.74 6.63 -12.71
C PRO A 298 2.13 5.35 -12.12
N GLY A 299 1.05 5.47 -11.34
CA GLY A 299 0.30 4.33 -10.81
C GLY A 299 -0.36 3.45 -11.87
N ALA A 300 -0.60 4.00 -13.08
CA ALA A 300 -1.11 3.23 -14.20
C ALA A 300 -0.08 2.28 -14.82
N THR A 301 1.21 2.42 -14.48
CA THR A 301 2.30 1.56 -15.01
C THR A 301 2.06 0.08 -14.70
N VAL A 302 1.42 -0.26 -13.60
CA VAL A 302 1.08 -1.64 -13.24
C VAL A 302 0.16 -2.29 -14.29
N PHE A 303 -0.66 -1.49 -14.97
CA PHE A 303 -1.63 -1.96 -15.97
C PHE A 303 -1.06 -2.04 -17.39
N GLN A 304 0.20 -1.60 -17.60
CA GLN A 304 0.87 -1.77 -18.88
C GLN A 304 0.89 -3.25 -19.28
N ASP A 305 0.75 -3.52 -20.56
CA ASP A 305 0.65 -4.87 -21.13
C ASP A 305 -0.58 -5.68 -20.68
N GLY A 306 -1.51 -5.06 -19.91
CA GLY A 306 -2.74 -5.71 -19.43
C GLY A 306 -3.92 -5.62 -20.38
N ASP A 307 -3.81 -4.90 -21.47
CA ASP A 307 -4.87 -4.68 -22.47
C ASP A 307 -6.13 -4.01 -21.90
N VAL A 308 -5.98 -3.28 -20.78
CA VAL A 308 -7.08 -2.64 -20.04
C VAL A 308 -7.16 -1.13 -20.24
N PHE A 309 -6.25 -0.56 -21.02
CA PHE A 309 -6.30 0.86 -21.37
C PHE A 309 -7.43 1.12 -22.37
N GLY A 310 -8.08 2.25 -22.20
CA GLY A 310 -9.16 2.72 -23.06
C GLY A 310 -9.30 4.23 -23.01
N THR A 311 -10.32 4.72 -23.70
CA THR A 311 -10.63 6.14 -23.86
C THR A 311 -11.98 6.47 -23.20
N LEU A 312 -12.34 7.76 -23.15
CA LEU A 312 -13.68 8.19 -22.77
C LEU A 312 -14.76 7.64 -23.73
N ASP A 313 -14.43 7.38 -24.99
CA ASP A 313 -15.35 6.75 -25.95
C ASP A 313 -15.53 5.25 -25.66
N ASP A 314 -14.48 4.58 -25.20
CA ASP A 314 -14.60 3.20 -24.69
C ASP A 314 -15.49 3.14 -23.45
N LEU A 315 -15.36 4.12 -22.54
CA LEU A 315 -16.21 4.23 -21.36
C LEU A 315 -17.69 4.43 -21.73
N ARG A 316 -18.00 5.37 -22.65
CA ARG A 316 -19.36 5.60 -23.15
C ARG A 316 -19.94 4.36 -23.82
N ALA A 317 -19.11 3.60 -24.52
CA ALA A 317 -19.49 2.34 -25.18
C ALA A 317 -19.48 1.12 -24.21
N LEU A 318 -19.18 1.32 -22.92
CA LEU A 318 -19.10 0.25 -21.90
C LEU A 318 -18.09 -0.86 -22.27
N ARG A 319 -16.99 -0.53 -22.97
CA ARG A 319 -15.96 -1.47 -23.39
C ARG A 319 -14.97 -1.75 -22.27
N PHE A 320 -15.46 -2.22 -21.14
CA PHE A 320 -14.64 -2.71 -20.05
C PHE A 320 -13.89 -3.98 -20.44
N ARG A 321 -12.70 -4.18 -19.87
CA ARG A 321 -11.77 -5.24 -20.25
C ARG A 321 -11.26 -5.99 -19.01
N VAL A 322 -10.84 -7.21 -19.24
CA VAL A 322 -10.17 -8.05 -18.25
C VAL A 322 -8.78 -8.37 -18.80
N PRO A 323 -7.72 -8.21 -18.02
CA PRO A 323 -6.38 -8.51 -18.49
C PRO A 323 -6.20 -10.00 -18.78
N SER A 324 -5.20 -10.33 -19.61
CA SER A 324 -4.89 -11.72 -19.91
C SER A 324 -4.47 -12.50 -18.65
N PRO A 325 -4.71 -13.84 -18.61
CA PRO A 325 -4.24 -14.67 -17.51
C PRO A 325 -2.71 -14.61 -17.30
N ALA A 326 -1.94 -14.41 -18.37
CA ALA A 326 -0.50 -14.25 -18.30
C ALA A 326 -0.12 -12.97 -17.55
N TRP A 327 -0.74 -11.84 -17.88
CA TRP A 327 -0.55 -10.60 -17.17
C TRP A 327 -0.95 -10.72 -15.69
N ALA A 328 -2.10 -11.32 -15.41
CA ALA A 328 -2.59 -11.52 -14.05
C ALA A 328 -1.58 -12.30 -13.20
N HIS A 329 -0.99 -13.36 -13.76
CA HIS A 329 -0.01 -14.21 -13.09
C HIS A 329 1.31 -13.47 -12.76
N GLU A 330 1.78 -12.62 -13.64
CA GLU A 330 3.01 -11.84 -13.44
C GLU A 330 2.80 -10.65 -12.49
N ASN A 331 1.56 -10.23 -12.31
CA ASN A 331 1.19 -9.13 -11.43
C ASN A 331 0.61 -9.64 -10.10
N HIS A 332 -0.46 -9.01 -9.59
CA HIS A 332 -0.95 -9.22 -8.22
C HIS A 332 -1.88 -10.44 -8.05
N PHE A 333 -2.10 -11.23 -9.10
CA PHE A 333 -3.00 -12.39 -9.11
C PHE A 333 -2.25 -13.72 -9.26
N HIS A 334 -1.00 -13.76 -8.83
CA HIS A 334 -0.21 -14.99 -8.79
C HIS A 334 -0.76 -15.99 -7.76
N PRO A 335 -0.61 -17.31 -7.98
CA PRO A 335 -1.10 -18.29 -7.03
C PRO A 335 -0.26 -18.30 -5.74
N PRO A 336 -0.87 -18.56 -4.56
CA PRO A 336 -0.18 -18.54 -3.26
C PRO A 336 1.08 -19.41 -3.17
N ARG A 337 1.13 -20.50 -3.93
CA ARG A 337 2.32 -21.37 -3.99
C ARG A 337 3.59 -20.70 -4.55
N ARG A 338 3.46 -19.54 -5.16
CA ARG A 338 4.59 -18.73 -5.63
C ARG A 338 5.17 -17.84 -4.54
N GLU A 339 4.41 -17.59 -3.50
CA GLU A 339 4.84 -16.75 -2.40
C GLU A 339 5.98 -17.40 -1.62
N ASP A 340 7.03 -16.65 -1.36
CA ASP A 340 8.23 -17.17 -0.69
C ASP A 340 8.65 -16.33 0.54
N TRP A 341 7.91 -15.27 0.87
CA TRP A 341 8.27 -14.37 1.95
C TRP A 341 8.35 -15.04 3.31
N THR A 342 7.44 -15.99 3.63
CA THR A 342 7.44 -16.70 4.91
C THR A 342 8.63 -17.64 5.03
N ARG A 343 9.01 -18.33 3.96
CA ARG A 343 10.19 -19.18 3.89
C ARG A 343 11.47 -18.38 4.07
N ARG A 344 11.61 -17.22 3.39
CA ARG A 344 12.76 -16.31 3.54
C ARG A 344 12.82 -15.73 4.94
N LEU A 345 11.68 -15.33 5.49
CA LEU A 345 11.58 -14.84 6.86
C LEU A 345 12.05 -15.90 7.86
N ALA A 346 11.64 -17.18 7.70
CA ALA A 346 12.09 -18.27 8.56
C ALA A 346 13.61 -18.43 8.55
N ALA A 347 14.23 -18.39 7.38
CA ALA A 347 15.68 -18.48 7.22
C ALA A 347 16.40 -17.30 7.93
N LEU A 348 15.88 -16.08 7.79
CA LEU A 348 16.41 -14.89 8.45
C LEU A 348 16.27 -14.96 9.97
N VAL A 349 15.12 -15.39 10.49
CA VAL A 349 14.88 -15.57 11.94
C VAL A 349 15.83 -16.63 12.50
N HIS A 350 16.04 -17.73 11.79
CA HIS A 350 16.99 -18.76 12.20
C HIS A 350 18.43 -18.20 12.30
N ARG A 351 18.85 -17.39 11.33
CA ARG A 351 20.16 -16.68 11.36
C ARG A 351 20.22 -15.68 12.53
N ALA A 352 19.13 -14.91 12.76
CA ALA A 352 19.06 -13.95 13.86
C ALA A 352 19.25 -14.62 15.24
N ARG A 353 18.54 -15.73 15.47
CA ARG A 353 18.61 -16.49 16.73
C ARG A 353 20.01 -17.06 16.99
N ARG A 354 20.78 -17.36 15.95
CA ARG A 354 22.20 -17.78 16.06
C ARG A 354 23.19 -16.62 16.15
N GLY A 355 22.73 -15.37 15.98
CA GLY A 355 23.60 -14.20 15.93
C GLY A 355 24.40 -14.07 14.62
N ASP A 356 23.92 -14.70 13.54
CA ASP A 356 24.57 -14.74 12.21
C ASP A 356 24.05 -13.63 11.26
N LEU A 357 23.11 -12.78 11.71
CA LEU A 357 22.73 -11.62 10.91
C LEU A 357 23.83 -10.56 10.94
N PRO A 358 24.15 -9.95 9.78
CA PRO A 358 25.04 -8.80 9.77
C PRO A 358 24.41 -7.63 10.53
N PRO A 359 25.20 -6.69 11.05
CA PRO A 359 24.66 -5.44 11.57
C PRO A 359 23.80 -4.74 10.50
N LEU A 360 22.76 -4.00 10.94
CA LEU A 360 21.97 -3.20 9.99
C LEU A 360 22.90 -2.26 9.20
N PRO A 361 22.75 -2.18 7.87
CA PRO A 361 23.58 -1.32 7.05
C PRO A 361 23.56 0.13 7.54
N ALA A 362 24.68 0.81 7.44
CA ALA A 362 24.73 2.26 7.60
C ALA A 362 23.99 2.92 6.43
N LEU A 363 23.46 4.12 6.65
CA LEU A 363 22.89 4.93 5.57
C LEU A 363 23.90 5.17 4.45
N LEU A 364 23.52 4.86 3.23
CA LEU A 364 24.39 4.96 2.05
C LEU A 364 24.83 6.39 1.72
N ASP A 365 24.06 7.43 2.14
CA ASP A 365 24.46 8.82 1.97
C ASP A 365 24.14 9.67 3.21
N ALA A 366 25.21 10.03 3.90
CA ALA A 366 25.12 10.75 5.17
C ALA A 366 24.87 12.27 5.04
N GLY A 367 24.97 12.86 3.84
CA GLY A 367 24.92 14.32 3.66
C GLY A 367 23.51 14.88 3.46
N VAL A 368 22.88 14.52 2.37
CA VAL A 368 21.58 15.05 1.94
C VAL A 368 20.46 14.48 2.81
N HIS A 369 20.51 13.20 3.12
CA HIS A 369 19.48 12.51 3.91
C HIS A 369 19.47 12.91 5.38
N ARG A 370 20.58 13.37 5.97
CA ARG A 370 20.65 13.79 7.39
C ARG A 370 19.65 14.91 7.75
N ARG A 371 19.49 15.91 6.90
CA ARG A 371 18.56 17.02 7.16
C ARG A 371 17.10 16.58 7.06
N ALA A 372 16.76 15.88 5.98
CA ALA A 372 15.43 15.32 5.76
C ALA A 372 15.04 14.36 6.90
N ARG A 373 15.95 13.49 7.32
CA ARG A 373 15.76 12.57 8.41
C ARG A 373 15.58 13.25 9.77
N ARG A 374 16.36 14.29 10.07
CA ARG A 374 16.17 15.09 11.29
C ARG A 374 14.77 15.70 11.34
N ARG A 375 14.26 16.17 10.20
CA ARG A 375 12.91 16.72 10.10
C ARG A 375 11.86 15.64 10.38
N VAL A 376 11.97 14.48 9.74
CA VAL A 376 11.08 13.35 10.01
C VAL A 376 11.13 12.91 11.48
N LEU A 377 12.31 12.78 12.07
CA LEU A 377 12.46 12.44 13.49
C LEU A 377 11.82 13.49 14.41
N ALA A 378 11.91 14.77 14.07
CA ALA A 378 11.24 15.84 14.81
C ALA A 378 9.72 15.72 14.68
N ASP A 379 9.21 15.47 13.48
CA ASP A 379 7.77 15.27 13.19
C ASP A 379 7.21 14.02 13.94
N LEU A 380 8.05 13.01 14.15
CA LEU A 380 7.74 11.82 14.95
C LEU A 380 7.88 12.05 16.49
N GLY A 381 8.17 13.27 16.91
CA GLY A 381 8.32 13.62 18.32
C GLY A 381 9.60 13.08 18.97
N ALA A 382 10.69 12.94 18.21
CA ALA A 382 11.98 12.55 18.73
C ALA A 382 12.53 13.59 19.72
N ALA A 383 13.07 13.12 20.84
CA ALA A 383 13.75 14.01 21.79
C ALA A 383 14.98 14.68 21.13
N PRO A 384 15.33 15.93 21.50
CA PRO A 384 16.46 16.66 20.93
C PRO A 384 17.79 15.91 20.97
N SER A 385 17.97 14.99 21.91
CA SER A 385 19.16 14.11 22.02
C SER A 385 19.27 13.13 20.87
N LEU A 386 18.18 12.63 20.30
CA LEU A 386 18.17 11.73 19.13
C LEU A 386 18.44 12.50 17.84
N LEU A 387 18.09 13.78 17.79
CA LEU A 387 18.32 14.65 16.64
C LEU A 387 19.81 15.05 16.47
N ARG A 388 20.61 14.94 17.54
CA ARG A 388 22.03 15.35 17.57
C ARG A 388 23.02 14.21 17.30
N GLN A 389 22.54 12.95 17.26
CA GLN A 389 23.44 11.82 17.13
C GLN A 389 23.65 11.47 15.65
N GLY A 390 24.91 11.50 15.22
CA GLY A 390 25.38 10.82 14.01
C GLY A 390 25.30 9.30 14.19
N PRO A 391 25.71 8.48 13.21
CA PRO A 391 25.66 7.03 13.31
C PRO A 391 26.34 6.59 14.62
N ARG A 392 25.58 5.89 15.47
CA ARG A 392 26.06 5.45 16.78
C ARG A 392 27.01 4.28 16.62
N ALA A 393 28.06 4.28 17.47
CA ALA A 393 28.81 3.11 17.79
C ALA A 393 27.88 1.94 18.22
N PRO A 394 28.26 0.69 17.96
CA PRO A 394 27.50 -0.47 18.39
C PRO A 394 27.24 -0.43 19.91
N TRP A 395 26.06 -0.88 20.32
CA TRP A 395 25.67 -0.99 21.70
C TRP A 395 26.69 -1.81 22.49
N PRO A 396 27.03 -1.40 23.71
CA PRO A 396 27.79 -2.29 24.58
C PRO A 396 26.95 -3.55 24.82
N THR A 397 27.54 -4.68 24.55
CA THR A 397 27.05 -6.00 24.94
C THR A 397 27.02 -6.09 26.47
N PRO A 398 25.98 -6.72 27.10
CA PRO A 398 25.97 -7.04 28.49
C PRO A 398 27.06 -8.00 28.87
#